data_e6f9fb8d26d9e146445cde0996fe66a9
#
_entry.id   e6f9fb8d26d9e146445cde0996fe66a9
#
_cell.length_a   1.000
_cell.length_b   1.000
_cell.length_c   1.000
_cell.angle_alpha   90.00
_cell.angle_beta   90.00
_cell.angle_gamma   90.00
#
_symmetry.space_group_name_H-M   'P 1'
#
loop_
_entity.id
_entity.type
_entity.pdbx_description
1 polymer ?
#
loop_
_entity_poly.entity_id
_entity_poly.type
_entity_poly.pdbx_seq_one_letter_code
_entity_poly.pdbx_strand_id
1 'polypeptide(L)'
;MDFMSDALFDGKKFRVLTLVDNYSRKSLVLHSGISIKGEDVAEILKNVTFEQQAYPKRIKIDNGPEFISKALDKWAYERKIELEFSRPGKPTDNAFIESFNGSLRDECLNVNWFLSLEDAQQKLDVWKEDYNSYRPHSSLGNLTPNEFIENSQNMQISLF
;
A
#
# COMPACT_ATOMS: atom_id res chain seq x y z
N MET A 1 5.97 1.38 -0.65
CA MET A 1 5.45 0.08 -1.11
C MET A 1 6.32 -1.01 -0.54
N ASP A 2 5.73 -2.08 -0.04
CA ASP A 2 6.45 -3.15 0.64
C ASP A 2 5.67 -4.47 0.58
N PHE A 3 6.29 -5.56 1.00
CA PHE A 3 5.66 -6.88 1.14
C PHE A 3 5.64 -7.35 2.58
N MET A 4 4.51 -7.90 2.99
CA MET A 4 4.36 -8.67 4.22
C MET A 4 4.11 -10.14 3.89
N SER A 5 4.35 -11.02 4.84
CA SER A 5 4.09 -12.47 4.69
C SER A 5 3.26 -12.99 5.86
N ASP A 6 2.38 -13.94 5.57
CA ASP A 6 1.60 -14.68 6.54
C ASP A 6 1.30 -16.09 6.00
N ALA A 7 0.52 -16.88 6.71
CA ALA A 7 0.13 -18.22 6.31
C ALA A 7 -1.38 -18.44 6.45
N LEU A 8 -1.94 -19.22 5.53
CA LEU A 8 -3.29 -19.74 5.62
C LEU A 8 -3.38 -20.80 6.74
N PHE A 9 -4.59 -21.13 7.16
CA PHE A 9 -4.84 -22.11 8.22
C PHE A 9 -4.22 -23.50 7.93
N ASP A 10 -4.12 -23.89 6.67
CA ASP A 10 -3.46 -25.12 6.22
C ASP A 10 -1.93 -25.04 6.20
N GLY A 11 -1.34 -23.90 6.57
CA GLY A 11 0.09 -23.64 6.59
C GLY A 11 0.67 -23.10 5.28
N LYS A 12 -0.14 -22.97 4.22
CA LYS A 12 0.33 -22.42 2.94
C LYS A 12 0.64 -20.93 3.08
N LYS A 13 1.87 -20.58 2.78
CA LYS A 13 2.32 -19.17 2.88
C LYS A 13 1.70 -18.30 1.79
N PHE A 14 1.38 -17.07 2.13
CA PHE A 14 0.98 -16.03 1.19
C PHE A 14 1.67 -14.71 1.52
N ARG A 15 1.64 -13.79 0.59
CA ARG A 15 2.21 -12.44 0.72
C ARG A 15 1.12 -11.39 0.56
N VAL A 16 1.37 -10.23 1.14
CA VAL A 16 0.52 -9.04 1.00
C VAL A 16 1.37 -7.91 0.48
N LEU A 17 1.03 -7.39 -0.70
CA LEU A 17 1.60 -6.16 -1.21
C LEU A 17 0.90 -4.98 -0.53
N THR A 18 1.68 -4.08 0.05
CA THR A 18 1.20 -2.87 0.73
C THR A 18 1.66 -1.61 0.02
N LEU A 19 0.75 -0.67 -0.20
CA LEU A 19 1.05 0.65 -0.75
C LEU A 19 0.26 1.72 -0.01
N VAL A 20 0.97 2.71 0.52
CA VAL A 20 0.40 3.83 1.27
C VAL A 20 0.82 5.14 0.63
N ASP A 21 -0.10 6.07 0.51
CA ASP A 21 0.21 7.44 0.13
C ASP A 21 0.83 8.20 1.31
N ASN A 22 2.04 8.69 1.15
CA ASN A 22 2.76 9.38 2.21
C ASN A 22 2.15 10.75 2.57
N TYR A 23 1.39 11.35 1.67
CA TYR A 23 0.74 12.65 1.91
C TYR A 23 -0.54 12.49 2.73
N SER A 24 -1.47 11.68 2.24
CA SER A 24 -2.79 11.49 2.87
C SER A 24 -2.83 10.34 3.87
N ARG A 25 -1.78 9.55 4.00
CA ARG A 25 -1.73 8.29 4.77
C ARG A 25 -2.71 7.22 4.26
N LYS A 26 -3.38 7.44 3.14
CA LYS A 26 -4.34 6.49 2.58
C LYS A 26 -3.65 5.19 2.18
N SER A 27 -4.21 4.07 2.64
CA SER A 27 -3.86 2.75 2.12
C SER A 27 -4.45 2.60 0.73
N LEU A 28 -3.60 2.53 -0.28
CA LEU A 28 -4.00 2.39 -1.68
C LEU A 28 -4.11 0.93 -2.09
N VAL A 29 -3.17 0.10 -1.64
CA VAL A 29 -3.12 -1.33 -1.95
C VAL A 29 -2.96 -2.15 -0.68
N LEU A 30 -3.82 -3.15 -0.52
CA LEU A 30 -3.59 -4.36 0.26
C LEU A 30 -3.98 -5.54 -0.63
N HIS A 31 -3.02 -6.18 -1.27
CA HIS A 31 -3.26 -7.27 -2.21
C HIS A 31 -2.58 -8.54 -1.75
N SER A 32 -3.38 -9.60 -1.50
CA SER A 32 -2.88 -10.91 -1.09
C SER A 32 -2.66 -11.83 -2.28
N GLY A 33 -1.59 -12.60 -2.25
CA GLY A 33 -1.28 -13.58 -3.29
C GLY A 33 -0.31 -14.64 -2.80
N ILE A 34 -0.44 -15.85 -3.34
CA ILE A 34 0.51 -16.95 -3.05
C ILE A 34 1.87 -16.63 -3.67
N SER A 35 1.85 -16.11 -4.88
CA SER A 35 3.05 -15.67 -5.60
C SER A 35 2.72 -14.37 -6.31
N ILE A 36 3.40 -13.30 -5.93
CA ILE A 36 3.25 -11.98 -6.55
C ILE A 36 4.58 -11.64 -7.22
N LYS A 37 4.59 -11.63 -8.55
CA LYS A 37 5.78 -11.34 -9.36
C LYS A 37 5.83 -9.86 -9.75
N GLY A 38 6.93 -9.44 -10.37
CA GLY A 38 7.09 -8.05 -10.82
C GLY A 38 6.03 -7.61 -11.84
N GLU A 39 5.59 -8.52 -12.72
CA GLU A 39 4.49 -8.26 -13.64
C GLU A 39 3.17 -8.01 -12.92
N ASP A 40 2.88 -8.78 -11.86
CA ASP A 40 1.69 -8.62 -11.04
C ASP A 40 1.71 -7.27 -10.31
N VAL A 41 2.87 -6.87 -9.77
CA VAL A 41 3.05 -5.55 -9.15
C VAL A 41 2.77 -4.43 -10.14
N ALA A 42 3.31 -4.51 -11.35
CA ALA A 42 3.08 -3.51 -12.39
C ALA A 42 1.59 -3.41 -12.77
N GLU A 43 0.88 -4.53 -12.88
CA GLU A 43 -0.56 -4.56 -13.18
C GLU A 43 -1.40 -3.97 -12.02
N ILE A 44 -1.06 -4.32 -10.77
CA ILE A 44 -1.71 -3.73 -9.59
C ILE A 44 -1.55 -2.21 -9.57
N LEU A 45 -0.34 -1.71 -9.80
CA LEU A 45 -0.08 -0.27 -9.83
C LEU A 45 -0.80 0.43 -10.98
N LYS A 46 -0.91 -0.21 -12.14
CA LYS A 46 -1.68 0.29 -13.27
C LYS A 46 -3.16 0.46 -12.89
N ASN A 47 -3.75 -0.55 -12.25
CA ASN A 47 -5.14 -0.49 -11.81
C ASN A 47 -5.36 0.63 -10.77
N VAL A 48 -4.49 0.72 -9.77
CA VAL A 48 -4.58 1.77 -8.73
C VAL A 48 -4.46 3.17 -9.32
N THR A 49 -3.51 3.40 -10.23
CA THR A 49 -3.35 4.72 -10.87
C THR A 49 -4.52 5.07 -11.77
N PHE A 50 -5.15 4.09 -12.39
CA PHE A 50 -6.39 4.27 -13.15
C PHE A 50 -7.57 4.63 -12.23
N GLU A 51 -7.76 3.90 -11.14
CA GLU A 51 -8.82 4.18 -10.15
C GLU A 51 -8.66 5.55 -9.49
N GLN A 52 -7.43 5.91 -9.12
CA GLN A 52 -7.14 7.21 -8.52
C GLN A 52 -7.12 8.37 -9.53
N GLN A 53 -7.13 8.08 -10.83
CA GLN A 53 -6.97 9.05 -11.92
C GLN A 53 -5.73 9.96 -11.74
N ALA A 54 -4.70 9.41 -11.12
CA ALA A 54 -3.47 10.12 -10.78
C ALA A 54 -2.25 9.21 -10.83
N TYR A 55 -1.13 9.79 -11.21
CA TYR A 55 0.17 9.13 -11.20
C TYR A 55 1.05 9.75 -10.11
N PRO A 56 1.69 8.94 -9.26
CA PRO A 56 2.66 9.46 -8.31
C PRO A 56 3.90 9.98 -9.03
N LYS A 57 4.57 10.96 -8.46
CA LYS A 57 5.87 11.42 -8.98
C LYS A 57 6.98 10.40 -8.67
N ARG A 58 6.88 9.76 -7.50
CA ARG A 58 7.83 8.75 -7.04
C ARG A 58 7.13 7.68 -6.22
N ILE A 59 7.71 6.49 -6.23
CA ILE A 59 7.31 5.38 -5.36
C ILE A 59 8.53 4.91 -4.60
N LYS A 60 8.47 4.98 -3.26
CA LYS A 60 9.49 4.38 -2.41
C LYS A 60 9.26 2.89 -2.31
N ILE A 61 10.30 2.12 -2.54
CA ILE A 61 10.27 0.65 -2.56
C ILE A 61 11.47 0.06 -1.84
N ASP A 62 11.28 -1.12 -1.32
CA ASP A 62 12.32 -1.95 -0.78
C ASP A 62 13.18 -2.59 -1.90
N ASN A 63 14.36 -3.13 -1.52
CA ASN A 63 15.26 -3.85 -2.42
C ASN A 63 14.84 -5.31 -2.68
N GLY A 64 13.55 -5.65 -2.50
CA GLY A 64 13.04 -6.98 -2.80
C GLY A 64 13.16 -7.34 -4.29
N PRO A 65 13.46 -8.62 -4.63
CA PRO A 65 13.65 -9.04 -6.02
C PRO A 65 12.40 -8.83 -6.89
N GLU A 66 11.22 -8.81 -6.30
CA GLU A 66 9.95 -8.54 -7.01
C GLU A 66 9.84 -7.11 -7.52
N PHE A 67 10.54 -6.18 -6.89
CA PHE A 67 10.59 -4.78 -7.29
C PHE A 67 11.71 -4.51 -8.31
N ILE A 68 12.64 -5.44 -8.48
CA ILE A 68 13.68 -5.39 -9.51
C ILE A 68 13.18 -6.17 -10.72
N SER A 69 12.22 -5.60 -11.45
CA SER A 69 11.61 -6.25 -12.59
C SER A 69 11.54 -5.33 -13.82
N LYS A 70 11.78 -5.90 -15.01
CA LYS A 70 11.67 -5.16 -16.27
C LYS A 70 10.26 -4.61 -16.51
N ALA A 71 9.22 -5.33 -16.05
CA ALA A 71 7.83 -4.89 -16.20
C ALA A 71 7.54 -3.65 -15.35
N LEU A 72 8.01 -3.63 -14.10
CA LEU A 72 7.86 -2.49 -13.20
C LEU A 72 8.66 -1.29 -13.69
N ASP A 73 9.92 -1.50 -14.10
CA ASP A 73 10.79 -0.45 -14.64
C ASP A 73 10.18 0.19 -15.89
N LYS A 74 9.68 -0.64 -16.82
CA LYS A 74 9.03 -0.16 -18.05
C LYS A 74 7.77 0.66 -17.72
N TRP A 75 6.92 0.16 -16.84
CA TRP A 75 5.69 0.85 -16.42
C TRP A 75 6.01 2.23 -15.81
N ALA A 76 7.00 2.30 -14.92
CA ALA A 76 7.42 3.54 -14.29
C ALA A 76 8.05 4.51 -15.29
N TYR A 77 8.94 4.03 -16.16
CA TYR A 77 9.60 4.84 -17.19
C TYR A 77 8.60 5.51 -18.15
N GLU A 78 7.64 4.73 -18.68
CA GLU A 78 6.62 5.24 -19.62
C GLU A 78 5.75 6.34 -19.01
N ARG A 79 5.62 6.37 -17.67
CA ARG A 79 4.79 7.32 -16.92
C ARG A 79 5.60 8.39 -16.19
N LYS A 80 6.90 8.40 -16.38
CA LYS A 80 7.84 9.33 -15.72
C LYS A 80 7.75 9.26 -14.18
N ILE A 81 7.58 8.05 -13.66
CA ILE A 81 7.54 7.77 -12.22
C ILE A 81 8.94 7.36 -11.77
N GLU A 82 9.45 8.00 -10.75
CA GLU A 82 10.73 7.64 -10.12
C GLU A 82 10.53 6.49 -9.14
N LEU A 83 11.26 5.38 -9.34
CA LEU A 83 11.34 4.29 -8.37
C LEU A 83 12.51 4.57 -7.42
N GLU A 84 12.21 4.91 -6.17
CA GLU A 84 13.20 5.25 -5.15
C GLU A 84 13.44 4.04 -4.25
N PHE A 85 14.57 3.36 -4.47
CA PHE A 85 14.96 2.20 -3.66
C PHE A 85 15.52 2.64 -2.32
N SER A 86 15.11 1.95 -1.24
CA SER A 86 15.62 2.19 0.10
C SER A 86 17.12 1.93 0.17
N ARG A 87 17.83 2.83 0.83
CA ARG A 87 19.29 2.67 1.00
C ARG A 87 19.57 1.62 2.07
N PRO A 88 20.52 0.71 1.86
CA PRO A 88 20.94 -0.25 2.87
C PRO A 88 21.35 0.47 4.17
N GLY A 89 20.87 -0.02 5.33
CA GLY A 89 21.19 0.52 6.64
C GLY A 89 20.59 1.89 6.98
N LYS A 90 19.58 2.35 6.21
CA LYS A 90 18.83 3.59 6.47
C LYS A 90 17.35 3.29 6.75
N PRO A 91 17.00 2.87 7.99
CA PRO A 91 15.63 2.48 8.34
C PRO A 91 14.61 3.63 8.19
N THR A 92 15.04 4.88 8.29
CA THR A 92 14.18 6.05 8.14
C THR A 92 13.63 6.26 6.72
N ASP A 93 14.23 5.63 5.70
CA ASP A 93 13.79 5.80 4.31
C ASP A 93 12.37 5.25 4.09
N ASN A 94 11.93 4.25 4.89
CA ASN A 94 10.63 3.59 4.78
C ASN A 94 9.77 3.64 6.05
N ALA A 95 10.03 4.58 6.96
CA ALA A 95 9.39 4.64 8.27
C ALA A 95 7.84 4.63 8.23
N PHE A 96 7.23 5.25 7.22
CA PHE A 96 5.76 5.28 7.11
C PHE A 96 5.16 3.93 6.73
N ILE A 97 5.75 3.23 5.78
CA ILE A 97 5.27 1.91 5.39
C ILE A 97 5.54 0.88 6.49
N GLU A 98 6.64 0.99 7.21
CA GLU A 98 6.95 0.13 8.36
C GLU A 98 5.93 0.30 9.48
N SER A 99 5.59 1.54 9.84
CA SER A 99 4.54 1.84 10.83
C SER A 99 3.17 1.33 10.39
N PHE A 100 2.81 1.51 9.13
CA PHE A 100 1.59 0.97 8.55
C PHE A 100 1.54 -0.56 8.62
N ASN A 101 2.62 -1.21 8.19
CA ASN A 101 2.75 -2.67 8.23
C ASN A 101 2.69 -3.21 9.67
N GLY A 102 3.26 -2.49 10.65
CA GLY A 102 3.14 -2.83 12.07
C GLY A 102 1.68 -2.84 12.52
N SER A 103 0.91 -1.80 12.20
CA SER A 103 -0.52 -1.74 12.52
C SER A 103 -1.31 -2.85 11.82
N LEU A 104 -1.05 -3.10 10.55
CA LEU A 104 -1.69 -4.19 9.81
C LEU A 104 -1.37 -5.56 10.43
N ARG A 105 -0.11 -5.76 10.85
CA ARG A 105 0.31 -6.99 11.55
C ARG A 105 -0.48 -7.20 12.83
N ASP A 106 -0.51 -6.21 13.69
CA ASP A 106 -1.09 -6.32 15.03
C ASP A 106 -2.62 -6.40 15.00
N GLU A 107 -3.25 -5.68 14.11
CA GLU A 107 -4.71 -5.48 14.12
C GLU A 107 -5.46 -6.39 13.14
N CYS A 108 -4.80 -6.95 12.15
CA CYS A 108 -5.41 -7.81 11.14
C CYS A 108 -4.74 -9.19 11.05
N LEU A 109 -3.44 -9.22 10.75
CA LEU A 109 -2.77 -10.50 10.44
C LEU A 109 -2.64 -11.40 11.67
N ASN A 110 -2.25 -10.85 12.82
CA ASN A 110 -2.05 -11.63 14.05
C ASN A 110 -3.35 -12.03 14.76
N VAL A 111 -4.46 -11.37 14.48
CA VAL A 111 -5.75 -11.59 15.18
C VAL A 111 -6.74 -12.44 14.39
N ASN A 112 -6.41 -12.78 13.14
CA ASN A 112 -7.27 -13.57 12.26
C ASN A 112 -6.64 -14.91 11.87
N TRP A 113 -7.49 -15.91 11.69
CA TRP A 113 -7.20 -17.11 10.92
C TRP A 113 -7.66 -16.88 9.49
N PHE A 114 -6.87 -17.33 8.51
CA PHE A 114 -7.17 -17.18 7.09
C PHE A 114 -7.44 -18.57 6.49
N LEU A 115 -8.70 -18.86 6.18
CA LEU A 115 -9.12 -20.17 5.69
C LEU A 115 -8.77 -20.38 4.21
N SER A 116 -8.72 -19.28 3.44
CA SER A 116 -8.37 -19.28 2.03
C SER A 116 -7.72 -17.93 1.67
N LEU A 117 -7.20 -17.81 0.46
CA LEU A 117 -6.67 -16.54 -0.04
C LEU A 117 -7.78 -15.51 -0.21
N GLU A 118 -8.96 -15.93 -0.64
CA GLU A 118 -10.16 -15.08 -0.74
C GLU A 118 -10.59 -14.56 0.62
N ASP A 119 -10.59 -15.42 1.65
CA ASP A 119 -10.90 -15.04 3.03
C ASP A 119 -9.86 -14.03 3.56
N ALA A 120 -8.58 -14.23 3.28
CA ALA A 120 -7.53 -13.29 3.62
C ALA A 120 -7.75 -11.92 2.94
N GLN A 121 -8.06 -11.90 1.65
CA GLN A 121 -8.32 -10.67 0.92
C GLN A 121 -9.53 -9.91 1.47
N GLN A 122 -10.62 -10.60 1.79
CA GLN A 122 -11.82 -9.97 2.38
C GLN A 122 -11.50 -9.31 3.73
N LYS A 123 -10.73 -9.96 4.60
CA LYS A 123 -10.31 -9.40 5.89
C LYS A 123 -9.38 -8.20 5.73
N LEU A 124 -8.48 -8.25 4.77
CA LEU A 124 -7.63 -7.12 4.41
C LEU A 124 -8.44 -5.94 3.88
N ASP A 125 -9.45 -6.18 3.05
CA ASP A 125 -10.31 -5.14 2.49
C ASP A 125 -11.14 -4.45 3.58
N VAL A 126 -11.69 -5.21 4.53
CA VAL A 126 -12.41 -4.67 5.69
C VAL A 126 -11.49 -3.80 6.55
N TRP A 127 -10.29 -4.29 6.86
CA TRP A 127 -9.32 -3.52 7.64
C TRP A 127 -8.86 -2.24 6.90
N LYS A 128 -8.65 -2.33 5.59
CA LYS A 128 -8.28 -1.18 4.73
C LYS A 128 -9.36 -0.11 4.74
N GLU A 129 -10.64 -0.50 4.65
CA GLU A 129 -11.76 0.43 4.73
C GLU A 129 -11.83 1.12 6.09
N ASP A 130 -11.69 0.37 7.18
CA ASP A 130 -11.64 0.93 8.54
C ASP A 130 -10.47 1.92 8.69
N TYR A 131 -9.28 1.54 8.20
CA TYR A 131 -8.09 2.37 8.25
C TYR A 131 -8.28 3.70 7.49
N ASN A 132 -8.88 3.65 6.30
CA ASN A 132 -9.04 4.83 5.45
C ASN A 132 -10.21 5.74 5.85
N SER A 133 -11.31 5.19 6.38
CA SER A 133 -12.57 5.90 6.59
C SER A 133 -12.91 6.18 8.04
N TYR A 134 -12.33 5.43 8.99
CA TYR A 134 -12.72 5.53 10.41
C TYR A 134 -11.57 5.80 11.37
N ARG A 135 -10.32 5.51 10.98
CA ARG A 135 -9.16 5.72 11.84
C ARG A 135 -8.64 7.16 11.75
N PRO A 136 -8.69 7.95 12.84
CA PRO A 136 -8.06 9.26 12.86
C PRO A 136 -6.54 9.15 12.96
N HIS A 137 -5.84 10.05 12.28
CA HIS A 137 -4.38 10.14 12.29
C HIS A 137 -3.92 11.48 12.88
N SER A 138 -3.09 11.44 13.90
CA SER A 138 -2.54 12.66 14.52
C SER A 138 -1.76 13.52 13.53
N SER A 139 -1.04 12.90 12.60
CA SER A 139 -0.30 13.59 11.54
C SER A 139 -1.21 14.29 10.51
N LEU A 140 -2.50 13.98 10.50
CA LEU A 140 -3.52 14.59 9.64
C LEU A 140 -4.47 15.51 10.43
N GLY A 141 -4.07 15.97 11.61
CA GLY A 141 -4.94 16.76 12.48
C GLY A 141 -6.13 15.98 13.02
N ASN A 142 -5.95 14.70 13.30
CA ASN A 142 -6.97 13.74 13.75
C ASN A 142 -8.10 13.47 12.74
N LEU A 143 -7.85 13.76 11.46
CA LEU A 143 -8.73 13.33 10.38
C LEU A 143 -8.39 11.90 9.93
N THR A 144 -9.37 11.23 9.35
CA THR A 144 -9.12 10.00 8.59
C THR A 144 -8.45 10.33 7.25
N PRO A 145 -7.76 9.39 6.61
CA PRO A 145 -7.19 9.61 5.28
C PRO A 145 -8.20 10.12 4.24
N ASN A 146 -9.42 9.56 4.23
CA ASN A 146 -10.46 10.00 3.30
C ASN A 146 -10.95 11.42 3.59
N GLU A 147 -11.23 11.77 4.86
CA GLU A 147 -11.60 13.14 5.26
C GLU A 147 -10.51 14.15 4.90
N PHE A 148 -9.24 13.78 5.10
CA PHE A 148 -8.12 14.66 4.76
C PHE A 148 -8.06 14.97 3.25
N ILE A 149 -8.29 13.97 2.40
CA ILE A 149 -8.34 14.15 0.93
C ILE A 149 -9.51 15.05 0.54
N GLU A 150 -10.71 14.78 1.05
CA GLU A 150 -11.92 15.57 0.77
C GLU A 150 -11.74 17.03 1.17
N ASN A 151 -11.19 17.30 2.34
CA ASN A 151 -10.92 18.67 2.80
C ASN A 151 -9.87 19.37 1.93
N SER A 152 -8.84 18.66 1.47
CA SER A 152 -7.81 19.20 0.59
C SER A 152 -8.37 19.56 -0.79
N GLN A 153 -9.26 18.76 -1.35
CA GLN A 153 -9.94 19.04 -2.62
C GLN A 153 -10.88 20.25 -2.49
N ASN A 154 -11.65 20.33 -1.41
CA ASN A 154 -12.55 21.46 -1.15
C ASN A 154 -11.79 22.77 -0.98
N MET A 155 -10.61 22.77 -0.34
CA MET A 155 -9.76 23.96 -0.27
C MET A 155 -9.27 24.42 -1.64
N GLN A 156 -8.88 23.49 -2.54
CA GLN A 156 -8.47 23.85 -3.91
C GLN A 156 -9.61 24.46 -4.72
N ILE A 157 -10.84 23.98 -4.57
CA ILE A 157 -12.03 24.52 -5.23
C ILE A 157 -12.37 25.92 -4.68
N SER A 158 -12.18 26.17 -3.39
CA SER A 158 -12.47 27.46 -2.78
C SER A 158 -11.48 28.57 -3.09
N LEU A 159 -10.33 28.25 -3.69
CA LEU A 159 -9.30 29.21 -4.12
C LEU A 159 -9.54 29.74 -5.56
N PHE A 160 -10.53 29.23 -6.25
CA PHE A 160 -10.99 29.67 -7.56
C PHE A 160 -12.40 30.29 -7.46
#